data_c585a586de0303e041df9dc9a2c32149
#
_entry.id   c585a586de0303e041df9dc9a2c32149
#
_cell.length_a   1.000
_cell.length_b   1.000
_cell.length_c   1.000
_cell.angle_alpha   90.00
_cell.angle_beta   90.00
_cell.angle_gamma   90.00
#
_symmetry.space_group_name_H-M   'P 1'
#
loop_
_entity.id
_entity.type
_entity.pdbx_description
1 polymer ?
#
loop_
_entity_poly.entity_id
_entity_poly.type
_entity_poly.pdbx_seq_one_letter_code
_entity_poly.pdbx_strand_id
1 'polypeptide(L)'
;MIEALQVMPGIGPVSATRIAYYLLDRKREEGLSMVEAISTALKNVALCPQCHNYTDEENKLCALCESSKRKASKALCVVETPSDVVAIEASASFNGTYFVLHGHLSPLDGVGPNELHLNDLDDLIKKAEIEE
;
A
#
# COMPACT_ATOMS: atom_id res chain seq x y z
N MET A 1 -19.41 -2.73 -18.29
CA MET A 1 -17.97 -3.12 -18.29
C MET A 1 -17.07 -1.99 -18.79
N ILE A 2 -17.30 -1.41 -19.95
CA ILE A 2 -16.46 -0.31 -20.52
C ILE A 2 -16.39 0.89 -19.58
N GLU A 3 -17.50 1.35 -19.04
CA GLU A 3 -17.55 2.43 -18.05
C GLU A 3 -16.76 2.08 -16.76
N ALA A 4 -16.89 0.84 -16.27
CA ALA A 4 -16.18 0.39 -15.09
C ALA A 4 -14.66 0.37 -15.30
N LEU A 5 -14.17 0.01 -16.48
CA LEU A 5 -12.75 0.03 -16.79
C LEU A 5 -12.17 1.46 -16.82
N GLN A 6 -12.98 2.46 -17.11
CA GLN A 6 -12.54 3.87 -17.13
C GLN A 6 -12.32 4.46 -15.74
N VAL A 7 -12.67 3.77 -14.67
CA VAL A 7 -12.35 4.16 -13.29
C VAL A 7 -10.84 4.08 -13.03
N MET A 8 -10.14 3.26 -13.81
CA MET A 8 -8.69 3.10 -13.66
C MET A 8 -7.94 4.28 -14.31
N PRO A 9 -6.94 4.85 -13.63
CA PRO A 9 -6.17 5.97 -14.17
C PRO A 9 -5.47 5.57 -15.48
N GLY A 10 -5.50 6.48 -16.45
CA GLY A 10 -4.89 6.24 -17.77
C GLY A 10 -5.73 5.41 -18.75
N ILE A 11 -6.91 4.93 -18.35
CA ILE A 11 -7.82 4.18 -19.22
C ILE A 11 -8.96 5.09 -19.69
N GLY A 12 -8.88 5.57 -20.93
CA GLY A 12 -9.95 6.29 -21.60
C GLY A 12 -10.93 5.37 -22.34
N PRO A 13 -11.95 5.93 -23.00
CA PRO A 13 -13.01 5.16 -23.69
C PRO A 13 -12.48 4.17 -24.73
N VAL A 14 -11.46 4.55 -25.50
CA VAL A 14 -10.88 3.71 -26.56
C VAL A 14 -10.15 2.50 -25.95
N SER A 15 -9.31 2.73 -24.96
CA SER A 15 -8.60 1.66 -24.24
C SER A 15 -9.55 0.73 -23.51
N ALA A 16 -10.55 1.27 -22.84
CA ALA A 16 -11.58 0.49 -22.15
C ALA A 16 -12.36 -0.42 -23.12
N THR A 17 -12.72 0.10 -24.29
CA THR A 17 -13.40 -0.70 -25.33
C THR A 17 -12.51 -1.84 -25.85
N ARG A 18 -11.24 -1.57 -26.10
CA ARG A 18 -10.28 -2.60 -26.53
C ARG A 18 -10.10 -3.69 -25.49
N ILE A 19 -9.95 -3.31 -24.23
CA ILE A 19 -9.81 -4.27 -23.11
C ILE A 19 -11.08 -5.11 -23.00
N ALA A 20 -12.25 -4.49 -23.05
CA ALA A 20 -13.53 -5.19 -22.95
C ALA A 20 -13.68 -6.28 -24.02
N TYR A 21 -13.45 -5.94 -25.29
CA TYR A 21 -13.54 -6.92 -26.38
C TYR A 21 -12.46 -7.99 -26.29
N TYR A 22 -11.23 -7.64 -25.93
CA TYR A 22 -10.17 -8.62 -25.71
C TYR A 22 -10.54 -9.66 -24.65
N LEU A 23 -11.07 -9.22 -23.51
CA LEU A 23 -11.52 -10.11 -22.45
C LEU A 23 -12.68 -10.99 -22.91
N LEU A 24 -13.69 -10.42 -23.59
CA LEU A 24 -14.85 -11.15 -24.05
C LEU A 24 -14.51 -12.20 -25.12
N ASP A 25 -13.63 -11.86 -26.04
CA ASP A 25 -13.36 -12.70 -27.20
C ASP A 25 -12.26 -13.75 -26.93
N ARG A 26 -11.28 -13.43 -26.09
CA ARG A 26 -10.05 -14.23 -25.98
C ARG A 26 -9.68 -14.65 -24.56
N LYS A 27 -10.11 -13.91 -23.55
CA LYS A 27 -9.62 -14.06 -22.17
C LYS A 27 -10.74 -14.02 -21.14
N ARG A 28 -11.83 -14.68 -21.42
CA ARG A 28 -13.03 -14.64 -20.58
C ARG A 28 -12.80 -15.25 -19.20
N GLU A 29 -12.14 -16.40 -19.12
CA GLU A 29 -11.86 -17.08 -17.86
C GLU A 29 -10.82 -16.32 -17.03
N GLU A 30 -9.75 -15.84 -17.68
CA GLU A 30 -8.73 -15.03 -17.01
C GLU A 30 -9.32 -13.68 -16.56
N GLY A 31 -10.27 -13.12 -17.31
CA GLY A 31 -11.02 -11.93 -16.92
C GLY A 31 -11.85 -12.15 -15.65
N LEU A 32 -12.53 -13.27 -15.54
CA LEU A 32 -13.28 -13.65 -14.34
C LEU A 32 -12.37 -13.84 -13.13
N SER A 33 -11.26 -14.55 -13.31
CA SER A 33 -10.25 -14.75 -12.27
C SER A 33 -9.64 -13.40 -11.79
N MET A 34 -9.38 -12.49 -12.71
CA MET A 34 -8.90 -11.14 -12.39
C MET A 34 -9.91 -10.36 -11.56
N VAL A 35 -11.19 -10.39 -11.93
CA VAL A 35 -12.28 -9.71 -11.17
C VAL A 35 -12.40 -10.28 -9.76
N GLU A 36 -12.30 -11.60 -9.61
CA GLU A 36 -12.33 -12.26 -8.29
C GLU A 36 -11.14 -11.83 -7.42
N ALA A 37 -9.94 -11.80 -7.99
CA ALA A 37 -8.73 -11.35 -7.29
C ALA A 37 -8.85 -9.88 -6.84
N ILE A 38 -9.31 -8.99 -7.72
CA ILE A 38 -9.54 -7.58 -7.40
C ILE A 38 -10.60 -7.45 -6.29
N SER A 39 -11.73 -8.14 -6.43
CA SER A 39 -12.80 -8.10 -5.44
C SER A 39 -12.34 -8.58 -4.06
N THR A 40 -11.56 -9.65 -4.03
CA THR A 40 -11.00 -10.21 -2.79
C THR A 40 -10.02 -9.22 -2.14
N ALA A 41 -9.12 -8.65 -2.92
CA ALA A 41 -8.17 -7.66 -2.42
C ALA A 41 -8.87 -6.42 -1.84
N LEU A 42 -9.84 -5.86 -2.56
CA LEU A 42 -10.59 -4.68 -2.12
C LEU A 42 -11.41 -4.91 -0.83
N LYS A 43 -11.77 -6.14 -0.54
CA LYS A 43 -12.52 -6.49 0.68
C LYS A 43 -11.62 -6.77 1.88
N ASN A 44 -10.44 -7.34 1.66
CA ASN A 44 -9.62 -7.92 2.72
C ASN A 44 -8.35 -7.14 3.01
N VAL A 45 -7.76 -6.47 2.00
CA VAL A 45 -6.54 -5.68 2.21
C VAL A 45 -6.82 -4.51 3.14
N ALA A 46 -6.02 -4.42 4.19
CA ALA A 46 -6.11 -3.39 5.22
C ALA A 46 -4.74 -2.74 5.46
N LEU A 47 -4.67 -1.78 6.37
CA LEU A 47 -3.41 -1.20 6.80
C LEU A 47 -2.82 -2.02 7.96
N CYS A 48 -1.53 -2.28 7.88
CA CYS A 48 -0.78 -2.87 8.98
C CYS A 48 -0.89 -1.98 10.24
N PRO A 49 -1.31 -2.52 11.38
CA PRO A 49 -1.53 -1.71 12.58
C PRO A 49 -0.24 -1.08 13.15
N GLN A 50 0.92 -1.53 12.71
CA GLN A 50 2.20 -0.99 13.16
C GLN A 50 2.78 0.06 12.22
N CYS A 51 2.86 -0.23 10.91
CA CYS A 51 3.58 0.61 9.95
C CYS A 51 2.68 1.31 8.94
N HIS A 52 1.39 1.04 8.94
CA HIS A 52 0.40 1.56 8.00
C HIS A 52 0.64 1.21 6.52
N ASN A 53 1.55 0.27 6.23
CA ASN A 53 1.62 -0.32 4.89
C ASN A 53 0.47 -1.30 4.68
N TYR A 54 0.21 -1.70 3.45
CA TYR A 54 -0.83 -2.69 3.17
C TYR A 54 -0.48 -4.08 3.72
N THR A 55 -1.49 -4.78 4.22
CA THR A 55 -1.44 -6.17 4.68
C THR A 55 -2.67 -6.93 4.20
N ASP A 56 -2.58 -8.25 4.13
CA ASP A 56 -3.63 -9.09 3.53
C ASP A 56 -4.92 -9.14 4.34
N GLU A 57 -4.85 -8.89 5.64
CA GLU A 57 -5.98 -9.00 6.57
C GLU A 57 -5.97 -7.88 7.60
N GLU A 58 -7.16 -7.49 8.05
CA GLU A 58 -7.33 -6.52 9.12
C GLU A 58 -6.68 -7.01 10.43
N ASN A 59 -6.06 -6.09 11.17
CA ASN A 59 -5.34 -6.33 12.44
C ASN A 59 -4.13 -7.29 12.34
N LYS A 60 -3.68 -7.64 11.15
CA LYS A 60 -2.49 -8.46 10.92
C LYS A 60 -1.28 -7.58 10.60
N LEU A 61 -0.13 -7.91 11.18
CA LEU A 61 1.13 -7.28 10.81
C LEU A 61 1.52 -7.67 9.37
N CYS A 62 2.08 -6.73 8.62
CA CYS A 62 2.67 -7.05 7.32
C CYS A 62 3.97 -7.86 7.49
N ALA A 63 4.40 -8.55 6.44
CA ALA A 63 5.59 -9.39 6.47
C ALA A 63 6.87 -8.65 6.92
N LEU A 64 6.98 -7.36 6.59
CA LEU A 64 8.14 -6.55 7.02
C LEU A 64 8.11 -6.30 8.54
N CYS A 65 6.94 -6.04 9.11
CA CYS A 65 6.77 -5.85 10.55
C CYS A 65 6.84 -7.15 11.36
N GLU A 66 6.54 -8.30 10.77
CA GLU A 66 6.70 -9.61 11.43
C GLU A 66 8.17 -10.02 11.57
N SER A 67 9.05 -9.51 10.71
CA SER A 67 10.46 -9.88 10.70
C SER A 67 11.20 -9.44 11.95
N SER A 68 11.60 -10.40 12.79
CA SER A 68 12.41 -10.16 13.99
C SER A 68 13.79 -9.57 13.67
N LYS A 69 14.36 -9.93 12.53
CA LYS A 69 15.65 -9.40 12.05
C LYS A 69 15.55 -7.89 11.78
N ARG A 70 14.44 -7.44 11.17
CA ARG A 70 14.22 -6.02 10.90
C ARG A 70 13.97 -5.22 12.18
N LYS A 71 13.24 -5.78 13.12
CA LYS A 71 13.03 -5.17 14.45
C LYS A 71 14.33 -5.00 15.21
N ALA A 72 15.22 -5.98 15.14
CA ALA A 72 16.51 -5.95 15.83
C ALA A 72 17.46 -4.87 15.29
N SER A 73 17.26 -4.36 14.08
CA SER A 73 18.08 -3.26 13.53
C SER A 73 17.83 -1.92 14.22
N LYS A 74 16.66 -1.75 14.86
CA LYS A 74 16.21 -0.51 15.50
C LYS A 74 16.23 0.72 14.58
N ALA A 75 16.22 0.49 13.27
CA ALA A 75 16.17 1.51 12.23
C ALA A 75 14.75 1.61 11.66
N LEU A 76 14.26 2.83 11.48
CA LEU A 76 12.95 3.14 10.96
C LEU A 76 13.04 4.09 9.77
N CYS A 77 12.48 3.68 8.64
CA CYS A 77 12.33 4.53 7.47
C CYS A 77 10.89 5.05 7.37
N VAL A 78 10.73 6.36 7.48
CA VAL A 78 9.43 7.01 7.31
C VAL A 78 9.27 7.43 5.86
N VAL A 79 8.20 7.00 5.23
CA VAL A 79 7.90 7.26 3.81
C VAL A 79 6.50 7.85 3.62
N GLU A 80 6.28 8.52 2.51
CA GLU A 80 5.00 9.15 2.21
C GLU A 80 3.95 8.15 1.70
N THR A 81 4.39 7.17 0.90
CA THR A 81 3.48 6.22 0.22
C THR A 81 3.94 4.77 0.33
N PRO A 82 3.03 3.79 0.18
CA PRO A 82 3.41 2.38 0.07
C PRO A 82 4.34 2.08 -1.12
N SER A 83 4.26 2.86 -2.19
CA SER A 83 5.13 2.73 -3.37
C SER A 83 6.58 3.03 -3.05
N ASP A 84 6.85 3.93 -2.10
CA ASP A 84 8.21 4.23 -1.65
C ASP A 84 8.83 3.02 -0.93
N VAL A 85 8.03 2.29 -0.15
CA VAL A 85 8.48 1.03 0.47
C VAL A 85 8.90 0.03 -0.60
N VAL A 86 8.10 -0.15 -1.63
CA VAL A 86 8.40 -1.06 -2.75
C VAL A 86 9.71 -0.66 -3.45
N ALA A 87 9.92 0.63 -3.71
CA ALA A 87 11.12 1.13 -4.36
C ALA A 87 12.39 0.91 -3.52
N ILE A 88 12.32 1.17 -2.21
CA ILE A 88 13.44 0.95 -1.28
C ILE A 88 13.74 -0.54 -1.14
N GLU A 89 12.73 -1.39 -1.00
CA GLU A 89 12.90 -2.85 -0.92
C GLU A 89 13.54 -3.41 -2.20
N ALA A 90 13.16 -2.90 -3.37
CA ALA A 90 13.75 -3.32 -4.64
C ALA A 90 15.26 -3.04 -4.73
N SER A 91 15.75 -2.00 -4.04
CA SER A 91 17.18 -1.69 -3.96
C SER A 91 17.97 -2.58 -2.99
N ALA A 92 17.26 -3.31 -2.13
CA ALA A 92 17.83 -4.14 -1.04
C ALA A 92 18.84 -3.40 -0.14
N SER A 93 18.75 -2.08 -0.05
CA SER A 93 19.69 -1.22 0.68
C SER A 93 19.31 -1.00 2.14
N PHE A 94 18.06 -1.30 2.53
CA PHE A 94 17.54 -1.05 3.86
C PHE A 94 17.01 -2.34 4.52
N ASN A 95 17.37 -2.56 5.78
CA ASN A 95 17.01 -3.75 6.54
C ASN A 95 16.25 -3.45 7.85
N GLY A 96 15.74 -2.25 8.00
CA GLY A 96 14.93 -1.82 9.14
C GLY A 96 13.43 -1.99 8.91
N THR A 97 12.65 -1.33 9.74
CA THR A 97 11.20 -1.25 9.65
C THR A 97 10.77 0.04 8.95
N TYR A 98 9.49 0.11 8.57
CA TYR A 98 8.94 1.27 7.87
C TYR A 98 7.78 1.87 8.65
N PHE A 99 7.47 3.12 8.32
CA PHE A 99 6.20 3.76 8.64
C PHE A 99 5.72 4.57 7.45
N VAL A 100 4.48 4.33 7.02
CA VAL A 100 3.87 4.96 5.85
C VAL A 100 2.90 6.04 6.29
N LEU A 101 3.14 7.27 5.87
CA LEU A 101 2.33 8.44 6.23
C LEU A 101 1.03 8.55 5.44
N HIS A 102 0.97 7.94 4.24
CA HIS A 102 -0.11 8.14 3.27
C HIS A 102 -0.33 9.61 2.88
N GLY A 103 0.76 10.36 2.76
CA GLY A 103 0.75 11.77 2.37
C GLY A 103 1.96 12.52 2.90
N HIS A 104 1.91 13.84 2.78
CA HIS A 104 2.91 14.77 3.30
C HIS A 104 2.21 15.94 3.99
N LEU A 105 2.92 16.63 4.87
CA LEU A 105 2.40 17.85 5.48
C LEU A 105 2.15 18.91 4.41
N SER A 106 0.90 19.32 4.26
CA SER A 106 0.50 20.36 3.32
C SER A 106 -0.53 21.30 3.98
N PRO A 107 -0.08 22.44 4.51
CA PRO A 107 -1.00 23.42 5.08
C PRO A 107 -2.00 23.97 4.07
N LEU A 108 -1.63 24.00 2.78
CA LEU A 108 -2.50 24.46 1.68
C LEU A 108 -3.63 23.48 1.39
N ASP A 109 -3.39 22.17 1.55
CA ASP A 109 -4.37 21.11 1.32
C ASP A 109 -5.07 20.69 2.62
N GLY A 110 -4.77 21.32 3.75
CA GLY A 110 -5.33 21.01 5.05
C GLY A 110 -4.83 19.71 5.68
N VAL A 111 -3.72 19.16 5.16
CA VAL A 111 -3.10 17.94 5.69
C VAL A 111 -2.21 18.29 6.86
N GLY A 112 -2.67 17.96 8.07
CA GLY A 112 -1.99 18.20 9.32
C GLY A 112 -1.43 16.90 9.95
N PRO A 113 -0.85 17.01 11.16
CA PRO A 113 -0.24 15.87 11.87
C PRO A 113 -1.19 14.70 12.14
N ASN A 114 -2.48 14.96 12.36
CA ASN A 114 -3.46 13.92 12.67
C ASN A 114 -3.79 13.08 11.43
N GLU A 115 -3.88 13.70 10.26
CA GLU A 115 -4.14 13.03 8.98
C GLU A 115 -2.97 12.12 8.57
N LEU A 116 -1.77 12.42 9.04
CA LEU A 116 -0.55 11.62 8.79
C LEU A 116 -0.23 10.62 9.90
N HIS A 117 -1.11 10.45 10.87
CA HIS A 117 -0.93 9.50 11.98
C HIS A 117 0.39 9.70 12.75
N LEU A 118 0.84 10.93 12.94
CA LEU A 118 2.12 11.22 13.61
C LEU A 118 2.15 10.78 15.07
N ASN A 119 0.98 10.69 15.74
CA ASN A 119 0.89 10.14 17.09
C ASN A 119 1.23 8.65 17.11
N ASP A 120 0.78 7.88 16.09
CA ASP A 120 1.09 6.47 15.98
C ASP A 120 2.57 6.25 15.68
N LEU A 121 3.19 7.16 14.89
CA LEU A 121 4.62 7.16 14.64
C LEU A 121 5.43 7.40 15.91
N ASP A 122 5.05 8.38 16.73
CA ASP A 122 5.70 8.66 18.01
C ASP A 122 5.62 7.47 18.98
N ASP A 123 4.45 6.84 19.04
CA ASP A 123 4.24 5.63 19.82
C ASP A 123 5.10 4.46 19.33
N LEU A 124 5.22 4.28 18.01
CA LEU A 124 6.07 3.25 17.41
C LEU A 124 7.55 3.47 17.76
N ILE A 125 8.04 4.70 17.63
CA ILE A 125 9.43 5.06 17.94
C ILE A 125 9.75 4.69 19.38
N LYS A 126 8.88 5.04 20.32
CA LYS A 126 9.04 4.76 21.75
C LYS A 126 8.99 3.26 22.06
N LYS A 127 8.00 2.53 21.54
CA LYS A 127 7.78 1.11 21.81
C LYS A 127 8.87 0.21 21.19
N ALA A 128 9.34 0.57 20.00
CA ALA A 128 10.34 -0.20 19.28
C ALA A 128 11.78 0.19 19.63
N GLU A 129 11.96 1.16 20.54
CA GLU A 129 13.29 1.68 20.91
C GLU A 129 14.15 2.04 19.69
N ILE A 130 13.54 2.77 18.73
CA ILE A 130 14.20 3.17 17.48
C ILE A 130 15.40 4.07 17.81
N GLU A 131 16.52 3.77 17.18
CA GLU A 131 17.79 4.49 17.36
C GLU A 131 18.17 5.34 16.15
N GLU A 132 17.65 5.00 14.96
CA GLU A 132 17.94 5.70 13.71
C GLU A 132 16.70 5.76 12.79
#